data_f7f245d7cee0e0c006be66aa68d692ad
#
_entry.id   f7f245d7cee0e0c006be66aa68d692ad
#
_cell.length_a   1.000
_cell.length_b   1.000
_cell.length_c   1.000
_cell.angle_alpha   90.00
_cell.angle_beta   90.00
_cell.angle_gamma   90.00
#
_symmetry.space_group_name_H-M   'P 1'
#
loop_
_entity.id
_entity.type
_entity.pdbx_description
1 polymer ?
#
loop_
_entity_poly.entity_id
_entity_poly.type
_entity_poly.pdbx_seq_one_letter_code
_entity_poly.pdbx_strand_id
1 'polypeptide(L)'
;MNKSLAQEIAAVQQNIYDIVGYEFNVASPAQLASALFDKLLLPTAGIKKGKTGYSTNQKELDKLRGQHPIIELVERFRELSKLQNTYVAALPEQTDANGYIHTTFNQDTTATGRLSSTNPNLQNIPIRTELGRQIRDAFVPAPGNVFVNADYSQFELRLAAVMAGEKQMIEDFNSDVDIHAKTADEVYDVPIDEVTPAQRRRAKVVNFGVLYGMSQHGLAAAANMSYGEAQHFIDEYYRIRPHIKEFMERTIRQAHEDGFVQTLFGRRRPTPDVRSNNFAVRSAAERAAANMPIQGTEADLMKLAMLAVEKRLTIMTSPDLLPSETGKFEKNEFALPERQVSSGSKSGLVHKNISLGHQILQIHDSIMVECPLQNAEIVSKMLVETMENIYPQLGIKLKVDVKIGNNWGEV
;
A
#
# COMPACT_ATOMS: atom_id res chain seq x y z
N MET A 1 -4.15 -16.14 -20.93
CA MET A 1 -3.03 -15.77 -20.06
C MET A 1 -2.19 -16.97 -19.57
N ASN A 2 -2.72 -17.99 -18.86
CA ASN A 2 -1.92 -19.10 -18.31
C ASN A 2 -1.04 -19.81 -19.36
N LYS A 3 -1.61 -20.19 -20.50
CA LYS A 3 -0.87 -20.87 -21.57
C LYS A 3 0.24 -20.01 -22.19
N SER A 4 -0.03 -18.73 -22.42
CA SER A 4 0.96 -17.78 -22.94
C SER A 4 2.12 -17.56 -21.94
N LEU A 5 1.78 -17.44 -20.66
CA LEU A 5 2.77 -17.24 -19.60
C LEU A 5 3.67 -18.49 -19.43
N ALA A 6 3.08 -19.69 -19.51
CA ALA A 6 3.84 -20.93 -19.47
C ALA A 6 4.84 -21.04 -20.65
N GLN A 7 4.45 -20.61 -21.84
CA GLN A 7 5.34 -20.58 -23.01
C GLN A 7 6.50 -19.59 -22.83
N GLU A 8 6.21 -18.38 -22.27
CA GLU A 8 7.25 -17.39 -22.01
C GLU A 8 8.23 -17.87 -20.93
N ILE A 9 7.73 -18.51 -19.84
CA ILE A 9 8.57 -19.09 -18.80
C ILE A 9 9.48 -20.17 -19.39
N ALA A 10 8.95 -21.06 -20.23
CA ALA A 10 9.74 -22.10 -20.88
C ALA A 10 10.82 -21.50 -21.79
N ALA A 11 10.52 -20.47 -22.56
CA ALA A 11 11.49 -19.78 -23.41
C ALA A 11 12.62 -19.12 -22.61
N VAL A 12 12.27 -18.41 -21.51
CA VAL A 12 13.27 -17.78 -20.63
C VAL A 12 14.12 -18.85 -19.94
N GLN A 13 13.53 -19.95 -19.51
CA GLN A 13 14.23 -21.07 -18.91
C GLN A 13 15.21 -21.71 -19.87
N GLN A 14 14.81 -21.90 -21.13
CA GLN A 14 15.71 -22.45 -22.18
C GLN A 14 16.90 -21.52 -22.42
N ASN A 15 16.67 -20.20 -22.51
CA ASN A 15 17.76 -19.22 -22.64
C ASN A 15 18.78 -19.31 -21.48
N ILE A 16 18.27 -19.54 -20.24
CA ILE A 16 19.14 -19.76 -19.09
C ILE A 16 19.96 -21.03 -19.24
N TYR A 17 19.35 -22.12 -19.69
CA TYR A 17 20.07 -23.41 -19.94
C TYR A 17 21.11 -23.27 -21.02
N ASP A 18 20.80 -22.58 -22.11
CA ASP A 18 21.74 -22.36 -23.22
C ASP A 18 22.98 -21.59 -22.77
N ILE A 19 22.80 -20.59 -21.88
CA ILE A 19 23.91 -19.82 -21.29
C ILE A 19 24.76 -20.69 -20.34
N VAL A 20 24.10 -21.49 -19.49
CA VAL A 20 24.80 -22.31 -18.47
C VAL A 20 25.41 -23.58 -19.10
N GLY A 21 24.79 -24.09 -20.17
CA GLY A 21 25.23 -25.27 -20.89
C GLY A 21 24.67 -26.58 -20.34
N TYR A 22 23.73 -26.55 -19.41
CA TYR A 22 23.00 -27.71 -18.90
C TYR A 22 21.66 -27.31 -18.26
N GLU A 23 20.75 -28.29 -18.16
CA GLU A 23 19.46 -28.14 -17.51
C GLU A 23 19.56 -28.26 -15.97
N PHE A 24 18.86 -27.40 -15.26
CA PHE A 24 18.78 -27.42 -13.80
C PHE A 24 17.48 -26.76 -13.32
N ASN A 25 17.12 -26.94 -12.04
CA ASN A 25 15.96 -26.24 -11.46
C ASN A 25 16.30 -24.79 -11.16
N VAL A 26 15.92 -23.86 -12.07
CA VAL A 26 16.15 -22.41 -11.94
C VAL A 26 15.46 -21.83 -10.68
N ALA A 27 14.37 -22.44 -10.22
CA ALA A 27 13.68 -22.04 -8.99
C ALA A 27 14.41 -22.47 -7.71
N SER A 28 15.37 -23.41 -7.81
CA SER A 28 16.18 -23.85 -6.67
C SER A 28 17.31 -22.87 -6.37
N PRO A 29 17.33 -22.19 -5.21
CA PRO A 29 18.39 -21.26 -4.86
C PRO A 29 19.80 -21.89 -4.88
N ALA A 30 19.92 -23.17 -4.47
CA ALA A 30 21.19 -23.87 -4.42
C ALA A 30 21.73 -24.18 -5.82
N GLN A 31 20.86 -24.71 -6.71
CA GLN A 31 21.27 -25.02 -8.10
C GLN A 31 21.58 -23.74 -8.90
N LEU A 32 20.78 -22.70 -8.69
CA LEU A 32 21.04 -21.40 -9.29
C LEU A 32 22.37 -20.80 -8.79
N ALA A 33 22.66 -20.89 -7.49
CA ALA A 33 23.94 -20.42 -6.94
C ALA A 33 25.13 -21.17 -7.59
N SER A 34 25.03 -22.48 -7.75
CA SER A 34 26.08 -23.27 -8.46
C SER A 34 26.22 -22.85 -9.93
N ALA A 35 25.10 -22.64 -10.62
CA ALA A 35 25.15 -22.16 -12.01
C ALA A 35 25.82 -20.78 -12.12
N LEU A 36 25.49 -19.83 -11.24
CA LEU A 36 26.02 -18.46 -11.31
C LEU A 36 27.47 -18.37 -10.83
N PHE A 37 27.83 -19.02 -9.73
CA PHE A 37 29.11 -18.79 -9.07
C PHE A 37 30.16 -19.89 -9.35
N ASP A 38 29.74 -21.15 -9.53
CA ASP A 38 30.70 -22.24 -9.79
C ASP A 38 30.88 -22.46 -11.29
N LYS A 39 29.81 -22.35 -12.11
CA LYS A 39 29.87 -22.59 -13.54
C LYS A 39 30.21 -21.33 -14.34
N LEU A 40 29.47 -20.24 -14.14
CA LEU A 40 29.67 -18.96 -14.86
C LEU A 40 30.73 -18.07 -14.21
N LEU A 41 31.22 -18.43 -13.02
CA LEU A 41 32.27 -17.73 -12.28
C LEU A 41 31.97 -16.24 -12.05
N LEU A 42 30.71 -15.89 -11.82
CA LEU A 42 30.35 -14.52 -11.53
C LEU A 42 31.03 -14.03 -10.24
N PRO A 43 31.33 -12.72 -10.14
CA PRO A 43 32.01 -12.18 -8.95
C PRO A 43 31.21 -12.41 -7.68
N THR A 44 31.87 -12.93 -6.64
CA THR A 44 31.26 -13.18 -5.34
C THR A 44 31.58 -12.11 -4.30
N ALA A 45 32.37 -11.09 -4.68
CA ALA A 45 32.73 -9.99 -3.80
C ALA A 45 31.47 -9.21 -3.38
N GLY A 46 31.24 -9.11 -2.06
CA GLY A 46 30.06 -8.43 -1.51
C GLY A 46 28.76 -9.25 -1.56
N ILE A 47 28.76 -10.47 -2.11
CA ILE A 47 27.58 -11.37 -2.10
C ILE A 47 27.52 -12.09 -0.77
N LYS A 48 26.34 -12.07 -0.13
CA LYS A 48 26.13 -12.77 1.15
C LYS A 48 26.25 -14.27 0.98
N LYS A 49 27.10 -14.92 1.79
CA LYS A 49 27.24 -16.38 1.85
C LYS A 49 26.50 -16.92 3.07
N GLY A 50 25.57 -17.83 2.84
CA GLY A 50 24.86 -18.58 3.89
C GLY A 50 25.50 -19.94 4.16
N LYS A 51 24.83 -20.75 4.99
CA LYS A 51 25.28 -22.12 5.29
C LYS A 51 25.32 -23.04 4.05
N THR A 52 24.43 -22.82 3.11
CA THR A 52 24.22 -23.67 1.92
C THR A 52 24.83 -23.09 0.63
N GLY A 53 25.59 -22.01 0.70
CA GLY A 53 26.19 -21.35 -0.46
C GLY A 53 25.91 -19.85 -0.52
N TYR A 54 26.25 -19.24 -1.66
CA TYR A 54 25.96 -17.84 -1.93
C TYR A 54 24.47 -17.59 -2.11
N SER A 55 23.99 -16.48 -1.55
CA SER A 55 22.59 -16.10 -1.67
C SER A 55 22.28 -15.60 -3.08
N THR A 56 21.17 -16.07 -3.63
CA THR A 56 20.64 -15.62 -4.93
C THR A 56 19.35 -14.84 -4.77
N ASN A 57 19.07 -14.24 -3.56
CA ASN A 57 17.93 -13.38 -3.40
C ASN A 57 18.06 -12.09 -4.24
N GLN A 58 16.96 -11.39 -4.46
CA GLN A 58 16.91 -10.21 -5.32
C GLN A 58 17.99 -9.18 -4.98
N LYS A 59 18.18 -8.88 -3.69
CA LYS A 59 19.17 -7.91 -3.22
C LYS A 59 20.61 -8.28 -3.62
N GLU A 60 20.91 -9.57 -3.68
CA GLU A 60 22.24 -10.03 -4.09
C GLU A 60 22.36 -10.06 -5.63
N LEU A 61 21.30 -10.42 -6.35
CA LEU A 61 21.27 -10.36 -7.81
C LEU A 61 21.36 -8.91 -8.33
N ASP A 62 20.74 -7.96 -7.64
CA ASP A 62 20.84 -6.53 -7.99
C ASP A 62 22.30 -6.02 -8.05
N LYS A 63 23.20 -6.58 -7.24
CA LYS A 63 24.64 -6.25 -7.26
C LYS A 63 25.36 -6.78 -8.51
N LEU A 64 24.77 -7.76 -9.17
CA LEU A 64 25.32 -8.42 -10.37
C LEU A 64 24.70 -7.89 -11.67
N ARG A 65 23.74 -6.97 -11.59
CA ARG A 65 23.11 -6.37 -12.77
C ARG A 65 24.15 -5.71 -13.70
N GLY A 66 23.99 -5.93 -14.99
CA GLY A 66 24.91 -5.42 -16.00
C GLY A 66 26.25 -6.18 -16.09
N GLN A 67 26.52 -7.14 -15.20
CA GLN A 67 27.76 -7.94 -15.26
C GLN A 67 27.61 -9.18 -16.12
N HIS A 68 26.38 -9.72 -16.24
CA HIS A 68 26.12 -10.89 -17.08
C HIS A 68 24.63 -10.95 -17.45
N PRO A 69 24.25 -11.25 -18.70
CA PRO A 69 22.87 -11.26 -19.17
C PRO A 69 21.96 -12.30 -18.46
N ILE A 70 22.53 -13.34 -17.85
CA ILE A 70 21.77 -14.33 -17.09
C ILE A 70 21.00 -13.72 -15.91
N ILE A 71 21.50 -12.63 -15.34
CA ILE A 71 20.87 -11.99 -14.17
C ILE A 71 19.46 -11.50 -14.52
N GLU A 72 19.32 -10.80 -15.63
CA GLU A 72 18.04 -10.30 -16.13
C GLU A 72 17.08 -11.44 -16.48
N LEU A 73 17.59 -12.52 -17.08
CA LEU A 73 16.79 -13.72 -17.38
C LEU A 73 16.28 -14.40 -16.11
N VAL A 74 17.12 -14.53 -15.08
CA VAL A 74 16.71 -15.11 -13.78
C VAL A 74 15.66 -14.24 -13.10
N GLU A 75 15.80 -12.91 -13.13
CA GLU A 75 14.82 -11.98 -12.61
C GLU A 75 13.48 -12.12 -13.35
N ARG A 76 13.52 -12.18 -14.69
CA ARG A 76 12.33 -12.37 -15.51
C ARG A 76 11.66 -13.72 -15.24
N PHE A 77 12.44 -14.81 -15.18
CA PHE A 77 11.94 -16.14 -14.84
C PHE A 77 11.19 -16.13 -13.47
N ARG A 78 11.77 -15.50 -12.47
CA ARG A 78 11.16 -15.40 -11.13
C ARG A 78 9.88 -14.60 -11.13
N GLU A 79 9.87 -13.45 -11.81
CA GLU A 79 8.68 -12.61 -11.95
C GLU A 79 7.53 -13.41 -12.58
N LEU A 80 7.78 -14.01 -13.76
CA LEU A 80 6.79 -14.78 -14.51
C LEU A 80 6.28 -15.98 -13.72
N SER A 81 7.20 -16.76 -13.11
CA SER A 81 6.85 -17.94 -12.33
C SER A 81 6.02 -17.58 -11.09
N LYS A 82 6.36 -16.47 -10.42
CA LYS A 82 5.57 -15.97 -9.29
C LYS A 82 4.16 -15.58 -9.72
N LEU A 83 4.03 -14.84 -10.83
CA LEU A 83 2.73 -14.43 -11.37
C LEU A 83 1.88 -15.64 -11.77
N GLN A 84 2.48 -16.62 -12.44
CA GLN A 84 1.80 -17.83 -12.84
C GLN A 84 1.31 -18.64 -11.63
N ASN A 85 2.21 -18.97 -10.72
CA ASN A 85 1.92 -19.89 -9.64
C ASN A 85 1.00 -19.25 -8.56
N THR A 86 1.19 -17.95 -8.27
CA THR A 86 0.47 -17.28 -7.20
C THR A 86 -0.91 -16.79 -7.65
N TYR A 87 -1.06 -16.38 -8.91
CA TYR A 87 -2.28 -15.75 -9.38
C TYR A 87 -2.92 -16.48 -10.57
N VAL A 88 -2.23 -16.59 -11.71
CA VAL A 88 -2.85 -17.01 -12.97
C VAL A 88 -3.32 -18.47 -12.95
N ALA A 89 -2.58 -19.36 -12.29
CA ALA A 89 -2.98 -20.75 -12.11
C ALA A 89 -3.87 -20.94 -10.87
N ALA A 90 -3.56 -20.26 -9.77
CA ALA A 90 -4.22 -20.52 -8.50
C ALA A 90 -5.58 -19.84 -8.33
N LEU A 91 -5.78 -18.60 -8.84
CA LEU A 91 -7.02 -17.87 -8.65
C LEU A 91 -8.24 -18.54 -9.28
N PRO A 92 -8.18 -19.09 -10.52
CA PRO A 92 -9.32 -19.79 -11.11
C PRO A 92 -9.80 -21.01 -10.29
N GLU A 93 -8.89 -21.67 -9.58
CA GLU A 93 -9.22 -22.83 -8.73
C GLU A 93 -9.90 -22.41 -7.41
N GLN A 94 -9.87 -21.13 -7.06
CA GLN A 94 -10.45 -20.56 -5.84
C GLN A 94 -11.78 -19.85 -6.09
N THR A 95 -12.30 -19.91 -7.31
CA THR A 95 -13.63 -19.37 -7.62
C THR A 95 -14.72 -20.31 -7.11
N ASP A 96 -15.83 -19.74 -6.61
CA ASP A 96 -17.04 -20.49 -6.31
C ASP A 96 -17.80 -20.88 -7.58
N ALA A 97 -18.94 -21.55 -7.41
CA ALA A 97 -19.80 -22.01 -8.53
C ALA A 97 -20.35 -20.86 -9.39
N ASN A 98 -20.36 -19.63 -8.87
CA ASN A 98 -20.82 -18.42 -9.56
C ASN A 98 -19.69 -17.61 -10.16
N GLY A 99 -18.42 -18.05 -9.98
CA GLY A 99 -17.23 -17.37 -10.48
C GLY A 99 -16.69 -16.28 -9.55
N TYR A 100 -17.14 -16.19 -8.30
CA TYR A 100 -16.64 -15.25 -7.31
C TYR A 100 -15.43 -15.79 -6.56
N ILE A 101 -14.52 -14.88 -6.19
CA ILE A 101 -13.40 -15.15 -5.29
C ILE A 101 -13.68 -14.51 -3.95
N HIS A 102 -13.55 -15.30 -2.87
CA HIS A 102 -13.79 -14.86 -1.49
C HIS A 102 -12.49 -14.85 -0.70
N THR A 103 -11.93 -13.67 -0.49
CA THR A 103 -10.77 -13.52 0.41
C THR A 103 -11.20 -13.44 1.86
N THR A 104 -10.30 -13.82 2.77
CA THR A 104 -10.47 -13.62 4.21
C THR A 104 -9.64 -12.43 4.66
N PHE A 105 -10.29 -11.41 5.25
CA PHE A 105 -9.61 -10.30 5.91
C PHE A 105 -9.34 -10.63 7.38
N ASN A 106 -8.06 -10.63 7.77
CA ASN A 106 -7.63 -10.83 9.14
C ASN A 106 -7.38 -9.47 9.81
N GLN A 107 -7.88 -9.30 11.04
CA GLN A 107 -7.81 -8.04 11.79
C GLN A 107 -6.69 -8.01 12.83
N ASP A 108 -6.11 -9.15 13.16
CA ASP A 108 -5.19 -9.38 14.27
C ASP A 108 -3.77 -9.80 13.84
N THR A 109 -3.53 -9.95 12.54
CA THR A 109 -2.26 -10.50 12.02
C THR A 109 -1.16 -9.44 11.96
N THR A 110 -1.50 -8.19 11.61
CA THR A 110 -0.50 -7.16 11.39
C THR A 110 -0.16 -6.40 12.66
N ALA A 111 1.12 -6.08 12.83
CA ALA A 111 1.59 -5.35 14.02
C ALA A 111 1.13 -3.87 14.06
N THR A 112 0.66 -3.32 12.94
CA THR A 112 0.18 -1.94 12.82
C THR A 112 -1.33 -1.81 12.95
N GLY A 113 -2.06 -2.94 12.93
CA GLY A 113 -3.53 -2.93 12.91
C GLY A 113 -4.14 -2.82 11.51
N ARG A 114 -3.32 -2.75 10.43
CA ARG A 114 -3.83 -2.89 9.06
C ARG A 114 -4.49 -4.25 8.88
N LEU A 115 -5.47 -4.35 7.98
CA LEU A 115 -6.02 -5.63 7.56
C LEU A 115 -4.97 -6.38 6.73
N SER A 116 -4.99 -7.70 6.81
CA SER A 116 -4.30 -8.57 5.85
C SER A 116 -5.32 -9.45 5.13
N SER A 117 -5.04 -9.83 3.90
CA SER A 117 -5.90 -10.64 3.06
C SER A 117 -5.23 -11.99 2.82
N THR A 118 -6.01 -13.07 2.97
CA THR A 118 -5.54 -14.46 2.77
C THR A 118 -6.61 -15.30 2.08
N ASN A 119 -6.18 -16.34 1.39
CA ASN A 119 -7.00 -17.36 0.75
C ASN A 119 -8.05 -16.80 -0.24
N PRO A 120 -7.63 -16.06 -1.28
CA PRO A 120 -6.28 -15.62 -1.66
C PRO A 120 -5.89 -14.27 -1.06
N ASN A 121 -4.59 -13.93 -1.08
CA ASN A 121 -4.15 -12.57 -0.77
C ASN A 121 -4.37 -11.65 -1.97
N LEU A 122 -5.46 -10.89 -1.97
CA LEU A 122 -5.81 -9.95 -3.02
C LEU A 122 -5.09 -8.59 -2.87
N GLN A 123 -4.56 -8.25 -1.69
CA GLN A 123 -3.87 -6.98 -1.46
C GLN A 123 -2.48 -6.90 -2.13
N ASN A 124 -1.94 -8.03 -2.59
CA ASN A 124 -0.59 -8.11 -3.16
C ASN A 124 -0.55 -8.37 -4.67
N ILE A 125 -1.67 -8.26 -5.38
CA ILE A 125 -1.69 -8.39 -6.85
C ILE A 125 -0.92 -7.20 -7.45
N PRO A 126 0.13 -7.45 -8.26
CA PRO A 126 0.96 -6.38 -8.80
C PRO A 126 0.16 -5.38 -9.65
N ILE A 127 0.54 -4.10 -9.57
CA ILE A 127 -0.06 -3.03 -10.38
C ILE A 127 0.94 -2.37 -11.33
N ARG A 128 2.26 -2.53 -11.07
CA ARG A 128 3.30 -1.80 -11.80
C ARG A 128 3.68 -2.44 -13.12
N THR A 129 3.51 -3.76 -13.24
CA THR A 129 3.85 -4.50 -14.46
C THR A 129 2.63 -4.69 -15.34
N GLU A 130 2.85 -4.80 -16.66
CA GLU A 130 1.78 -5.05 -17.62
C GLU A 130 1.00 -6.34 -17.31
N LEU A 131 1.73 -7.41 -17.00
CA LEU A 131 1.12 -8.69 -16.60
C LEU A 131 0.31 -8.58 -15.30
N GLY A 132 0.79 -7.79 -14.34
CA GLY A 132 0.06 -7.53 -13.11
C GLY A 132 -1.26 -6.82 -13.37
N ARG A 133 -1.28 -5.82 -14.26
CA ARG A 133 -2.51 -5.14 -14.70
C ARG A 133 -3.47 -6.12 -15.37
N GLN A 134 -3.00 -6.94 -16.31
CA GLN A 134 -3.83 -7.96 -16.97
C GLN A 134 -4.46 -8.97 -15.98
N ILE A 135 -3.81 -9.26 -14.85
CA ILE A 135 -4.41 -10.08 -13.79
C ILE A 135 -5.57 -9.32 -13.14
N ARG A 136 -5.43 -8.01 -12.89
CA ARG A 136 -6.50 -7.18 -12.33
C ARG A 136 -7.66 -7.01 -13.32
N ASP A 137 -7.40 -6.91 -14.62
CA ASP A 137 -8.43 -6.81 -15.67
C ASP A 137 -9.37 -8.02 -15.68
N ALA A 138 -8.90 -9.18 -15.19
CA ALA A 138 -9.72 -10.38 -15.09
C ALA A 138 -10.78 -10.35 -13.96
N PHE A 139 -10.67 -9.41 -13.03
CA PHE A 139 -11.68 -9.20 -11.99
C PHE A 139 -12.71 -8.20 -12.51
N VAL A 140 -13.92 -8.65 -12.73
CA VAL A 140 -15.03 -7.88 -13.27
C VAL A 140 -16.21 -7.84 -12.29
N PRO A 141 -17.00 -6.77 -12.25
CA PRO A 141 -18.20 -6.73 -11.43
C PRO A 141 -19.30 -7.65 -12.00
N ALA A 142 -20.34 -7.90 -11.21
CA ALA A 142 -21.52 -8.58 -11.70
C ALA A 142 -22.16 -7.86 -12.90
N PRO A 143 -22.87 -8.56 -13.81
CA PRO A 143 -23.50 -7.93 -14.97
C PRO A 143 -24.40 -6.75 -14.58
N GLY A 144 -24.18 -5.59 -15.20
CA GLY A 144 -24.90 -4.33 -14.92
C GLY A 144 -24.30 -3.49 -13.79
N ASN A 145 -23.28 -3.97 -13.12
CA ASN A 145 -22.53 -3.26 -12.07
C ASN A 145 -21.21 -2.68 -12.61
N VAL A 146 -20.62 -1.81 -11.81
CA VAL A 146 -19.26 -1.26 -11.96
C VAL A 146 -18.53 -1.28 -10.63
N PHE A 147 -17.21 -1.19 -10.68
CA PHE A 147 -16.38 -0.91 -9.50
C PHE A 147 -16.21 0.59 -9.32
N VAL A 148 -16.31 1.04 -8.08
CA VAL A 148 -15.96 2.39 -7.63
C VAL A 148 -14.89 2.24 -6.57
N ASN A 149 -13.68 2.69 -6.86
CA ASN A 149 -12.54 2.63 -5.94
C ASN A 149 -12.20 4.02 -5.44
N ALA A 150 -12.19 4.21 -4.13
CA ALA A 150 -11.82 5.45 -3.47
C ALA A 150 -10.54 5.25 -2.66
N ASP A 151 -9.51 6.06 -2.94
CA ASP A 151 -8.15 5.93 -2.41
C ASP A 151 -7.68 7.24 -1.76
N TYR A 152 -7.16 7.18 -0.53
CA TYR A 152 -6.61 8.36 0.13
C TYR A 152 -5.30 8.82 -0.53
N SER A 153 -5.25 10.06 -0.90
CA SER A 153 -4.06 10.66 -1.49
C SER A 153 -3.05 11.07 -0.41
N GLN A 154 -1.84 10.49 -0.47
CA GLN A 154 -0.71 10.77 0.44
C GLN A 154 -1.06 10.66 1.92
N PHE A 155 -1.85 9.67 2.30
CA PHE A 155 -2.45 9.54 3.62
C PHE A 155 -1.41 9.58 4.75
N GLU A 156 -0.37 8.73 4.67
CA GLU A 156 0.69 8.68 5.69
C GLU A 156 1.45 10.00 5.84
N LEU A 157 1.66 10.75 4.73
CA LEU A 157 2.32 12.06 4.80
C LEU A 157 1.46 13.11 5.51
N ARG A 158 0.15 13.09 5.29
CA ARG A 158 -0.80 13.95 5.99
C ARG A 158 -0.84 13.64 7.48
N LEU A 159 -0.88 12.36 7.84
CA LEU A 159 -0.83 11.93 9.24
C LEU A 159 0.49 12.29 9.91
N ALA A 160 1.61 12.11 9.21
CA ALA A 160 2.92 12.52 9.71
C ALA A 160 2.97 14.03 10.01
N ALA A 161 2.46 14.87 9.11
CA ALA A 161 2.40 16.32 9.32
C ALA A 161 1.62 16.69 10.58
N VAL A 162 0.45 16.08 10.80
CA VAL A 162 -0.38 16.32 11.98
C VAL A 162 0.29 15.81 13.25
N MET A 163 0.77 14.57 13.27
CA MET A 163 1.35 13.94 14.46
C MET A 163 2.69 14.57 14.88
N ALA A 164 3.43 15.10 13.91
CA ALA A 164 4.62 15.89 14.17
C ALA A 164 4.32 17.35 14.55
N GLY A 165 3.17 17.88 14.16
CA GLY A 165 2.85 19.31 14.30
C GLY A 165 3.59 20.19 13.28
N GLU A 166 3.86 19.65 12.08
CA GLU A 166 4.57 20.37 11.00
C GLU A 166 3.61 21.32 10.29
N LYS A 167 3.51 22.53 10.78
CA LYS A 167 2.48 23.52 10.38
C LYS A 167 2.52 23.84 8.89
N GLN A 168 3.72 24.09 8.33
CA GLN A 168 3.83 24.42 6.92
C GLN A 168 3.32 23.28 6.04
N MET A 169 3.65 22.04 6.38
CA MET A 169 3.18 20.87 5.64
C MET A 169 1.66 20.69 5.75
N ILE A 170 1.05 21.02 6.90
CA ILE A 170 -0.41 21.01 7.07
C ILE A 170 -1.06 22.09 6.20
N GLU A 171 -0.49 23.30 6.15
CA GLU A 171 -0.97 24.41 5.31
C GLU A 171 -0.86 24.06 3.81
N ASP A 172 0.26 23.47 3.39
CA ASP A 172 0.48 23.03 2.01
C ASP A 172 -0.59 22.01 1.59
N PHE A 173 -0.87 21.01 2.43
CA PHE A 173 -1.92 20.03 2.16
C PHE A 173 -3.33 20.63 2.14
N ASN A 174 -3.63 21.56 3.04
CA ASN A 174 -4.93 22.23 3.09
C ASN A 174 -5.16 23.17 1.90
N SER A 175 -4.07 23.64 1.30
CA SER A 175 -4.07 24.49 0.09
C SER A 175 -3.93 23.69 -1.22
N ASP A 176 -4.03 22.34 -1.15
CA ASP A 176 -3.86 21.43 -2.30
C ASP A 176 -2.52 21.58 -3.04
N VAL A 177 -1.45 22.03 -2.36
CA VAL A 177 -0.10 22.11 -2.92
C VAL A 177 0.46 20.68 -3.14
N ASP A 178 1.13 20.47 -4.27
CA ASP A 178 1.85 19.22 -4.52
C ASP A 178 3.06 19.11 -3.57
N ILE A 179 2.91 18.37 -2.49
CA ILE A 179 3.92 18.24 -1.44
C ILE A 179 5.27 17.68 -1.96
N HIS A 180 5.25 16.90 -3.04
CA HIS A 180 6.49 16.37 -3.62
C HIS A 180 7.20 17.42 -4.46
N ALA A 181 6.45 18.24 -5.20
CA ALA A 181 7.00 19.39 -5.90
C ALA A 181 7.50 20.44 -4.90
N LYS A 182 6.72 20.69 -3.84
CA LYS A 182 7.11 21.65 -2.78
C LYS A 182 8.39 21.20 -2.04
N THR A 183 8.52 19.92 -1.71
CA THR A 183 9.77 19.41 -1.12
C THR A 183 10.95 19.52 -2.09
N ALA A 184 10.72 19.32 -3.39
CA ALA A 184 11.79 19.49 -4.39
C ALA A 184 12.19 20.97 -4.53
N ASP A 185 11.24 21.90 -4.60
CA ASP A 185 11.45 23.36 -4.56
C ASP A 185 12.39 23.72 -3.40
N GLU A 186 12.01 23.34 -2.20
CA GLU A 186 12.72 23.70 -0.96
C GLU A 186 14.13 23.06 -0.82
N VAL A 187 14.32 21.82 -1.32
CA VAL A 187 15.61 21.12 -1.22
C VAL A 187 16.57 21.49 -2.33
N TYR A 188 16.06 21.71 -3.55
CA TYR A 188 16.90 22.09 -4.69
C TYR A 188 17.04 23.60 -4.87
N ASP A 189 16.34 24.40 -4.05
CA ASP A 189 16.31 25.88 -4.13
C ASP A 189 15.92 26.35 -5.55
N VAL A 190 14.83 25.80 -6.09
CA VAL A 190 14.28 26.14 -7.41
C VAL A 190 12.78 26.45 -7.28
N PRO A 191 12.23 27.44 -8.01
CA PRO A 191 10.80 27.72 -7.98
C PRO A 191 9.95 26.47 -8.29
N ILE A 192 8.80 26.33 -7.65
CA ILE A 192 7.95 25.13 -7.75
C ILE A 192 7.50 24.81 -9.19
N ASP A 193 7.33 25.83 -10.01
CA ASP A 193 6.98 25.74 -11.44
C ASP A 193 8.16 25.33 -12.34
N GLU A 194 9.39 25.43 -11.84
CA GLU A 194 10.62 24.97 -12.49
C GLU A 194 11.05 23.57 -12.04
N VAL A 195 10.35 22.96 -11.06
CA VAL A 195 10.66 21.62 -10.57
C VAL A 195 10.48 20.58 -11.67
N THR A 196 11.56 19.93 -12.04
CA THR A 196 11.54 18.88 -13.07
C THR A 196 10.84 17.61 -12.58
N PRO A 197 10.26 16.77 -13.50
CA PRO A 197 9.68 15.48 -13.13
C PRO A 197 10.67 14.53 -12.42
N ALA A 198 11.97 14.66 -12.70
CA ALA A 198 13.00 13.86 -12.03
C ALA A 198 13.22 14.30 -10.58
N GLN A 199 13.30 15.61 -10.33
CA GLN A 199 13.40 16.17 -8.97
C GLN A 199 12.17 15.82 -8.13
N ARG A 200 10.97 16.00 -8.69
CA ARG A 200 9.72 15.62 -8.03
C ARG A 200 9.68 14.13 -7.68
N ARG A 201 10.15 13.23 -8.56
CA ARG A 201 10.25 11.79 -8.27
C ARG A 201 11.23 11.50 -7.13
N ARG A 202 12.39 12.14 -7.12
CA ARG A 202 13.37 12.01 -6.04
C ARG A 202 12.79 12.49 -4.71
N ALA A 203 12.15 13.66 -4.70
CA ALA A 203 11.45 14.18 -3.52
C ALA A 203 10.35 13.23 -3.02
N LYS A 204 9.58 12.60 -3.93
CA LYS A 204 8.61 11.58 -3.56
C LYS A 204 9.25 10.39 -2.83
N VAL A 205 10.38 9.89 -3.35
CA VAL A 205 11.11 8.79 -2.70
C VAL A 205 11.63 9.19 -1.32
N VAL A 206 12.11 10.43 -1.17
CA VAL A 206 12.61 10.94 0.12
C VAL A 206 11.45 11.13 1.11
N ASN A 207 10.36 11.78 0.72
CA ASN A 207 9.21 12.02 1.60
C ASN A 207 8.72 10.73 2.25
N PHE A 208 8.59 9.65 1.48
CA PHE A 208 8.23 8.35 2.04
C PHE A 208 9.41 7.67 2.74
N GLY A 209 10.60 7.71 2.15
CA GLY A 209 11.79 7.07 2.68
C GLY A 209 12.15 7.53 4.09
N VAL A 210 12.04 8.83 4.35
CA VAL A 210 12.30 9.42 5.68
C VAL A 210 11.31 8.88 6.70
N LEU A 211 10.00 8.84 6.40
CA LEU A 211 8.98 8.30 7.31
C LEU A 211 9.22 6.82 7.66
N TYR A 212 9.77 6.05 6.71
CA TYR A 212 10.13 4.64 6.94
C TYR A 212 11.53 4.45 7.53
N GLY A 213 12.21 5.54 7.93
CA GLY A 213 13.56 5.49 8.48
C GLY A 213 14.59 4.91 7.51
N MET A 214 14.42 5.18 6.22
CA MET A 214 15.35 4.73 5.18
C MET A 214 16.73 5.34 5.40
N SER A 215 17.78 4.50 5.36
CA SER A 215 19.16 5.00 5.45
C SER A 215 19.59 5.70 4.16
N GLN A 216 20.67 6.48 4.23
CA GLN A 216 21.29 7.13 3.08
C GLN A 216 21.57 6.13 1.94
N HIS A 217 22.07 4.94 2.27
CA HIS A 217 22.30 3.89 1.26
C HIS A 217 21.01 3.41 0.59
N GLY A 218 19.95 3.23 1.39
CA GLY A 218 18.63 2.86 0.87
C GLY A 218 18.06 3.94 -0.04
N LEU A 219 18.19 5.20 0.37
CA LEU A 219 17.72 6.35 -0.39
C LEU A 219 18.52 6.53 -1.70
N ALA A 220 19.85 6.44 -1.64
CA ALA A 220 20.72 6.53 -2.81
C ALA A 220 20.31 5.50 -3.89
N ALA A 221 20.09 4.26 -3.47
CA ALA A 221 19.63 3.20 -4.38
C ALA A 221 18.21 3.43 -4.91
N ALA A 222 17.25 3.83 -4.04
CA ALA A 222 15.84 3.99 -4.42
C ALA A 222 15.59 5.22 -5.32
N ALA A 223 16.33 6.30 -5.13
CA ALA A 223 16.19 7.55 -5.87
C ALA A 223 17.20 7.72 -7.02
N ASN A 224 18.04 6.70 -7.26
CA ASN A 224 19.13 6.72 -8.24
C ASN A 224 20.00 8.00 -8.12
N MET A 225 20.59 8.17 -6.95
CA MET A 225 21.49 9.27 -6.62
C MET A 225 22.74 8.77 -5.89
N SER A 226 23.78 9.60 -5.84
CA SER A 226 24.98 9.27 -5.07
C SER A 226 24.69 9.27 -3.56
N TYR A 227 25.57 8.62 -2.80
CA TYR A 227 25.46 8.63 -1.34
C TYR A 227 25.52 10.04 -0.74
N GLY A 228 26.39 10.92 -1.29
CA GLY A 228 26.49 12.32 -0.84
C GLY A 228 25.23 13.14 -1.12
N GLU A 229 24.64 12.98 -2.31
CA GLU A 229 23.35 13.60 -2.64
C GLU A 229 22.23 13.11 -1.73
N ALA A 230 22.18 11.80 -1.44
CA ALA A 230 21.16 11.23 -0.54
C ALA A 230 21.31 11.76 0.90
N GLN A 231 22.54 11.87 1.40
CA GLN A 231 22.79 12.47 2.71
C GLN A 231 22.37 13.93 2.75
N HIS A 232 22.81 14.73 1.78
CA HIS A 232 22.44 16.14 1.66
C HIS A 232 20.92 16.32 1.61
N PHE A 233 20.22 15.47 0.84
CA PHE A 233 18.77 15.55 0.74
C PHE A 233 18.08 15.25 2.08
N ILE A 234 18.55 14.24 2.84
CA ILE A 234 18.01 13.93 4.17
C ILE A 234 18.24 15.09 5.14
N ASP A 235 19.44 15.68 5.12
CA ASP A 235 19.80 16.80 6.01
C ASP A 235 18.94 18.04 5.70
N GLU A 236 18.79 18.39 4.42
CA GLU A 236 17.90 19.48 3.99
C GLU A 236 16.42 19.20 4.31
N TYR A 237 15.95 17.97 4.06
CA TYR A 237 14.58 17.59 4.42
C TYR A 237 14.30 17.83 5.90
N TYR A 238 15.19 17.41 6.79
CA TYR A 238 15.04 17.64 8.23
C TYR A 238 15.25 19.10 8.64
N ARG A 239 16.02 19.88 7.87
CA ARG A 239 16.15 21.31 8.09
C ARG A 239 14.84 22.06 7.82
N ILE A 240 14.16 21.70 6.74
CA ILE A 240 12.87 22.30 6.34
C ILE A 240 11.65 21.69 7.06
N ARG A 241 11.79 20.49 7.64
CA ARG A 241 10.75 19.76 8.38
C ARG A 241 11.26 19.31 9.75
N PRO A 242 11.66 20.24 10.64
CA PRO A 242 12.30 19.88 11.91
C PRO A 242 11.39 19.08 12.84
N HIS A 243 10.08 19.36 12.85
CA HIS A 243 9.14 18.64 13.71
C HIS A 243 8.93 17.17 13.29
N ILE A 244 9.12 16.83 12.02
CA ILE A 244 9.14 15.42 11.59
C ILE A 244 10.30 14.68 12.24
N LYS A 245 11.51 15.28 12.26
CA LYS A 245 12.68 14.71 12.92
C LYS A 245 12.44 14.50 14.42
N GLU A 246 11.96 15.56 15.09
CA GLU A 246 11.67 15.54 16.53
C GLU A 246 10.61 14.47 16.86
N PHE A 247 9.57 14.35 16.04
CA PHE A 247 8.55 13.32 16.20
C PHE A 247 9.14 11.91 16.11
N MET A 248 9.97 11.62 15.11
CA MET A 248 10.61 10.32 14.93
C MET A 248 11.53 9.99 16.12
N GLU A 249 12.38 10.93 16.52
CA GLU A 249 13.28 10.75 17.67
C GLU A 249 12.53 10.57 18.99
N ARG A 250 11.48 11.34 19.22
CA ARG A 250 10.61 11.20 20.39
C ARG A 250 9.93 9.84 20.43
N THR A 251 9.44 9.36 19.29
CA THR A 251 8.80 8.05 19.18
C THR A 251 9.78 6.90 19.47
N ILE A 252 11.02 7.01 18.97
CA ILE A 252 12.07 6.03 19.28
C ILE A 252 12.41 6.07 20.77
N ARG A 253 12.56 7.24 21.38
CA ARG A 253 12.78 7.36 22.84
C ARG A 253 11.65 6.70 23.62
N GLN A 254 10.40 6.99 23.28
CA GLN A 254 9.23 6.35 23.89
C GLN A 254 9.29 4.82 23.79
N ALA A 255 9.67 4.28 22.62
CA ALA A 255 9.82 2.84 22.43
C ALA A 255 10.85 2.22 23.40
N HIS A 256 11.96 2.93 23.67
CA HIS A 256 12.99 2.49 24.62
C HIS A 256 12.54 2.62 26.08
N GLU A 257 11.87 3.70 26.44
CA GLU A 257 11.47 4.01 27.81
C GLU A 257 10.24 3.19 28.23
N ASP A 258 9.17 3.26 27.46
CA ASP A 258 7.86 2.65 27.77
C ASP A 258 7.77 1.19 27.34
N GLY A 259 8.61 0.76 26.37
CA GLY A 259 8.56 -0.58 25.78
C GLY A 259 7.43 -0.77 24.76
N PHE A 260 6.74 0.30 24.38
CA PHE A 260 5.72 0.31 23.33
C PHE A 260 5.63 1.69 22.66
N VAL A 261 5.02 1.71 21.46
CA VAL A 261 4.54 2.92 20.77
C VAL A 261 3.05 2.82 20.52
N GLN A 262 2.37 3.94 20.24
CA GLN A 262 0.92 3.94 20.07
C GLN A 262 0.45 4.88 18.97
N THR A 263 -0.74 4.58 18.43
CA THR A 263 -1.45 5.41 17.45
C THR A 263 -2.13 6.61 18.13
N LEU A 264 -2.66 7.52 17.32
CA LEU A 264 -3.52 8.63 17.79
C LEU A 264 -4.74 8.12 18.57
N PHE A 265 -5.22 6.93 18.27
CA PHE A 265 -6.38 6.29 18.91
C PHE A 265 -6.00 5.35 20.07
N GLY A 266 -4.71 5.35 20.47
CA GLY A 266 -4.26 4.57 21.61
C GLY A 266 -3.99 3.09 21.35
N ARG A 267 -3.99 2.63 20.09
CA ARG A 267 -3.54 1.27 19.74
C ARG A 267 -2.06 1.15 20.05
N ARG A 268 -1.68 0.17 20.88
CA ARG A 268 -0.30 -0.04 21.30
C ARG A 268 0.36 -1.18 20.54
N ARG A 269 1.66 -0.99 20.25
CA ARG A 269 2.56 -2.02 19.74
C ARG A 269 3.74 -2.18 20.67
N PRO A 270 3.95 -3.34 21.30
CA PRO A 270 5.16 -3.63 22.07
C PRO A 270 6.43 -3.57 21.20
N THR A 271 7.54 -3.08 21.77
CA THR A 271 8.80 -2.87 21.06
C THR A 271 10.00 -3.54 21.78
N PRO A 272 9.96 -4.84 22.10
CA PRO A 272 11.01 -5.48 22.90
C PRO A 272 12.39 -5.43 22.22
N ASP A 273 12.44 -5.52 20.90
CA ASP A 273 13.67 -5.61 20.11
C ASP A 273 14.45 -4.29 19.99
N VAL A 274 13.88 -3.15 20.39
CA VAL A 274 14.61 -1.86 20.44
C VAL A 274 15.75 -1.89 21.47
N ARG A 275 15.68 -2.80 22.45
CA ARG A 275 16.72 -3.02 23.46
C ARG A 275 17.71 -4.13 23.11
N SER A 276 17.66 -4.67 21.88
CA SER A 276 18.54 -5.74 21.42
C SER A 276 20.01 -5.28 21.39
N ASN A 277 20.91 -6.15 21.86
CA ASN A 277 22.35 -5.92 21.73
C ASN A 277 22.85 -6.05 20.29
N ASN A 278 22.08 -6.72 19.41
CA ASN A 278 22.38 -6.80 18.00
C ASN A 278 21.96 -5.50 17.30
N PHE A 279 22.92 -4.77 16.77
CA PHE A 279 22.68 -3.49 16.10
C PHE A 279 21.66 -3.60 14.94
N ALA A 280 21.74 -4.63 14.11
CA ALA A 280 20.84 -4.80 12.97
C ALA A 280 19.40 -5.04 13.43
N VAL A 281 19.18 -5.85 14.47
CA VAL A 281 17.88 -6.11 15.09
C VAL A 281 17.33 -4.83 15.71
N ARG A 282 18.13 -4.17 16.54
CA ARG A 282 17.74 -2.91 17.20
C ARG A 282 17.37 -1.83 16.20
N SER A 283 18.22 -1.57 15.21
CA SER A 283 17.95 -0.53 14.18
C SER A 283 16.70 -0.83 13.35
N ALA A 284 16.42 -2.10 13.05
CA ALA A 284 15.19 -2.49 12.37
C ALA A 284 13.95 -2.27 13.26
N ALA A 285 14.06 -2.58 14.55
CA ALA A 285 13.00 -2.38 15.54
C ALA A 285 12.71 -0.90 15.79
N GLU A 286 13.74 -0.05 15.86
CA GLU A 286 13.61 1.41 15.99
C GLU A 286 12.88 2.02 14.80
N ARG A 287 13.23 1.62 13.56
CA ARG A 287 12.50 2.05 12.35
C ARG A 287 11.03 1.61 12.37
N ALA A 288 10.78 0.36 12.76
CA ALA A 288 9.42 -0.16 12.87
C ALA A 288 8.60 0.53 13.97
N ALA A 289 9.25 0.94 15.07
CA ALA A 289 8.63 1.71 16.13
C ALA A 289 8.30 3.14 15.69
N ALA A 290 9.22 3.81 14.99
CA ALA A 290 9.05 5.17 14.51
C ALA A 290 7.90 5.29 13.50
N ASN A 291 7.72 4.30 12.63
CA ASN A 291 6.67 4.28 11.61
C ASN A 291 5.29 3.86 12.15
N MET A 292 5.25 3.04 13.20
CA MET A 292 4.00 2.44 13.69
C MET A 292 2.91 3.45 14.07
N PRO A 293 3.19 4.57 14.75
CA PRO A 293 2.14 5.53 15.09
C PRO A 293 1.40 6.07 13.86
N ILE A 294 2.12 6.32 12.74
CA ILE A 294 1.55 6.82 11.49
C ILE A 294 0.74 5.72 10.80
N GLN A 295 1.35 4.58 10.50
CA GLN A 295 0.67 3.46 9.84
C GLN A 295 -0.49 2.90 10.65
N GLY A 296 -0.34 2.84 11.96
CA GLY A 296 -1.42 2.36 12.82
C GLY A 296 -2.58 3.34 12.89
N THR A 297 -2.32 4.66 12.92
CA THR A 297 -3.37 5.69 12.85
C THR A 297 -4.10 5.64 11.52
N GLU A 298 -3.38 5.46 10.40
CA GLU A 298 -3.99 5.20 9.09
C GLU A 298 -4.92 3.98 9.13
N ALA A 299 -4.45 2.85 9.70
CA ALA A 299 -5.27 1.64 9.82
C ALA A 299 -6.51 1.83 10.68
N ASP A 300 -6.41 2.63 11.75
CA ASP A 300 -7.55 2.96 12.61
C ASP A 300 -8.57 3.83 11.84
N LEU A 301 -8.12 4.87 11.12
CA LEU A 301 -8.98 5.71 10.29
C LEU A 301 -9.62 4.95 9.13
N MET A 302 -8.87 4.06 8.47
CA MET A 302 -9.43 3.19 7.42
C MET A 302 -10.56 2.31 7.94
N LYS A 303 -10.44 1.73 9.13
CA LYS A 303 -11.52 0.94 9.73
C LYS A 303 -12.74 1.79 10.05
N LEU A 304 -12.53 3.02 10.55
CA LEU A 304 -13.64 3.96 10.76
C LEU A 304 -14.31 4.34 9.42
N ALA A 305 -13.52 4.57 8.37
CA ALA A 305 -14.02 4.87 7.02
C ALA A 305 -14.85 3.70 6.46
N MET A 306 -14.36 2.46 6.57
CA MET A 306 -15.11 1.27 6.14
C MET A 306 -16.46 1.16 6.84
N LEU A 307 -16.49 1.36 8.17
CA LEU A 307 -17.74 1.32 8.94
C LEU A 307 -18.70 2.45 8.56
N ALA A 308 -18.19 3.66 8.33
CA ALA A 308 -19.01 4.80 7.93
C ALA A 308 -19.56 4.63 6.50
N VAL A 309 -18.75 4.11 5.58
CA VAL A 309 -19.17 3.79 4.20
C VAL A 309 -20.26 2.71 4.22
N GLU A 310 -20.09 1.62 4.98
CA GLU A 310 -21.09 0.57 5.10
C GLU A 310 -22.41 1.08 5.64
N LYS A 311 -22.36 1.91 6.70
CA LYS A 311 -23.55 2.55 7.26
C LYS A 311 -24.27 3.41 6.21
N ARG A 312 -23.56 4.20 5.43
CA ARG A 312 -24.16 5.06 4.38
C ARG A 312 -24.72 4.26 3.20
N LEU A 313 -24.03 3.22 2.75
CA LEU A 313 -24.55 2.31 1.72
C LEU A 313 -25.87 1.67 2.16
N THR A 314 -26.00 1.30 3.43
CA THR A 314 -27.20 0.68 4.01
C THR A 314 -28.34 1.70 4.23
N ILE A 315 -28.05 2.92 4.72
CA ILE A 315 -29.07 3.96 4.98
C ILE A 315 -29.65 4.50 3.66
N MET A 316 -28.82 4.70 2.65
CA MET A 316 -29.27 5.18 1.34
C MET A 316 -30.16 4.17 0.59
N THR A 317 -30.31 2.95 1.12
CA THR A 317 -31.26 1.96 0.60
C THR A 317 -32.69 2.17 1.07
N SER A 318 -32.94 3.10 2.02
CA SER A 318 -34.29 3.42 2.51
C SER A 318 -34.90 4.55 1.67
N PRO A 319 -36.06 4.33 0.97
CA PRO A 319 -36.65 5.32 0.07
C PRO A 319 -36.99 6.67 0.74
N ASP A 320 -37.20 6.65 2.05
CA ASP A 320 -37.60 7.83 2.85
C ASP A 320 -36.40 8.73 3.24
N LEU A 321 -35.16 8.35 2.89
CA LEU A 321 -33.93 9.03 3.29
C LEU A 321 -33.10 9.58 2.12
N LEU A 322 -33.67 9.60 0.90
CA LEU A 322 -33.04 10.35 -0.18
C LEU A 322 -33.07 11.84 0.18
N PRO A 323 -31.92 12.55 0.16
CA PRO A 323 -31.91 13.97 0.47
C PRO A 323 -32.83 14.70 -0.51
N SER A 324 -33.81 15.46 0.01
CA SER A 324 -34.43 16.51 -0.76
C SER A 324 -33.31 17.44 -1.26
N GLU A 325 -33.47 18.07 -2.41
CA GLU A 325 -32.49 18.91 -3.14
C GLU A 325 -31.76 20.00 -2.31
N THR A 326 -31.94 20.02 -1.01
CA THR A 326 -31.35 20.99 -0.08
C THR A 326 -30.34 20.32 0.87
N GLY A 327 -29.27 19.75 0.29
CA GLY A 327 -28.19 19.06 1.00
C GLY A 327 -27.60 19.73 2.25
N LYS A 328 -28.24 19.56 3.40
CA LYS A 328 -27.62 19.83 4.70
C LYS A 328 -27.86 18.63 5.63
N PHE A 329 -26.82 17.82 5.81
CA PHE A 329 -26.76 16.87 6.91
C PHE A 329 -26.45 17.61 8.22
N GLU A 330 -27.23 17.37 9.27
CA GLU A 330 -26.96 17.94 10.58
C GLU A 330 -25.65 17.39 11.16
N LYS A 331 -24.80 18.32 11.59
CA LYS A 331 -23.53 18.03 12.27
C LYS A 331 -23.85 17.52 13.68
N ASN A 332 -23.89 16.24 13.92
CA ASN A 332 -23.63 15.57 15.21
C ASN A 332 -24.40 14.25 15.32
N GLU A 333 -23.82 13.13 14.84
CA GLU A 333 -24.22 11.80 15.33
C GLU A 333 -23.13 10.77 15.09
N PHE A 334 -22.02 10.85 15.87
CA PHE A 334 -21.09 9.74 16.07
C PHE A 334 -21.39 8.96 17.37
N ALA A 335 -22.62 8.97 17.85
CA ALA A 335 -23.05 8.10 18.94
C ALA A 335 -23.67 6.84 18.35
N LEU A 336 -23.11 5.68 18.65
CA LEU A 336 -23.72 4.38 18.38
C LEU A 336 -25.06 4.30 19.12
N PRO A 337 -26.23 4.17 18.45
CA PRO A 337 -27.48 3.96 19.16
C PRO A 337 -27.50 2.54 19.76
N GLU A 338 -27.74 2.44 21.05
CA GLU A 338 -28.07 1.18 21.72
C GLU A 338 -29.27 0.53 21.01
N ARG A 339 -29.13 -0.77 20.69
CA ARG A 339 -30.24 -1.57 20.15
C ARG A 339 -31.40 -1.59 21.15
N GLN A 340 -32.42 -0.78 20.96
CA GLN A 340 -33.74 -1.06 21.54
C GLN A 340 -34.50 -2.01 20.61
N VAL A 341 -34.61 -3.24 21.02
CA VAL A 341 -35.54 -4.22 20.41
C VAL A 341 -36.95 -3.88 20.88
N SER A 342 -37.70 -3.14 20.10
CA SER A 342 -39.14 -3.00 20.31
C SER A 342 -39.90 -4.04 19.48
N SER A 343 -40.53 -4.96 20.17
CA SER A 343 -41.54 -5.87 19.62
C SER A 343 -42.83 -5.10 19.32
N GLY A 344 -43.29 -5.17 18.08
CA GLY A 344 -44.71 -4.96 17.75
C GLY A 344 -45.02 -3.89 16.74
N SER A 345 -45.29 -4.19 15.48
CA SER A 345 -46.63 -4.22 14.88
C SER A 345 -46.57 -4.50 13.35
N LYS A 346 -47.49 -5.30 12.90
CA LYS A 346 -47.69 -5.73 11.51
C LYS A 346 -48.20 -4.53 10.66
N SER A 347 -47.47 -4.13 9.64
CA SER A 347 -48.03 -3.57 8.41
C SER A 347 -47.18 -4.07 7.25
N GLY A 348 -47.80 -4.82 6.34
CA GLY A 348 -47.14 -5.50 5.23
C GLY A 348 -46.77 -4.51 4.09
N LEU A 349 -45.70 -3.77 4.23
CA LEU A 349 -44.95 -3.16 3.18
C LEU A 349 -43.66 -3.97 3.02
N VAL A 350 -43.60 -4.81 1.99
CA VAL A 350 -42.35 -5.44 1.55
C VAL A 350 -41.46 -4.33 1.03
N HIS A 351 -40.64 -3.73 1.91
CA HIS A 351 -39.58 -2.85 1.48
C HIS A 351 -38.58 -3.71 0.69
N LYS A 352 -38.55 -3.59 -0.62
CA LYS A 352 -37.42 -4.01 -1.42
C LYS A 352 -36.24 -3.14 -0.99
N ASN A 353 -35.34 -3.70 -0.20
CA ASN A 353 -34.05 -3.07 0.07
C ASN A 353 -33.30 -2.96 -1.26
N ILE A 354 -33.31 -1.77 -1.84
CA ILE A 354 -32.53 -1.45 -3.03
C ILE A 354 -31.14 -1.05 -2.52
N SER A 355 -30.20 -1.97 -2.49
CA SER A 355 -28.82 -1.66 -2.14
C SER A 355 -28.21 -0.73 -3.18
N LEU A 356 -27.59 0.39 -2.74
CA LEU A 356 -26.83 1.27 -3.64
C LEU A 356 -25.54 0.62 -4.13
N GLY A 357 -25.05 -0.37 -3.43
CA GLY A 357 -23.81 -1.08 -3.67
C GLY A 357 -23.33 -1.74 -2.39
N HIS A 358 -22.21 -2.42 -2.46
CA HIS A 358 -21.59 -3.07 -1.29
C HIS A 358 -20.07 -3.00 -1.38
N GLN A 359 -19.42 -2.89 -0.23
CA GLN A 359 -17.97 -2.95 -0.13
C GLN A 359 -17.51 -4.37 -0.46
N ILE A 360 -16.57 -4.49 -1.41
CA ILE A 360 -16.06 -5.80 -1.84
C ILE A 360 -14.59 -6.00 -1.44
N LEU A 361 -13.81 -4.92 -1.34
CA LEU A 361 -12.38 -5.05 -1.11
C LEU A 361 -11.82 -3.80 -0.41
N GLN A 362 -10.86 -4.02 0.48
CA GLN A 362 -10.04 -2.97 1.10
C GLN A 362 -8.57 -3.27 0.79
N ILE A 363 -7.85 -2.29 0.25
CA ILE A 363 -6.44 -2.45 -0.12
C ILE A 363 -5.68 -1.21 0.37
N HIS A 364 -4.79 -1.39 1.35
CA HIS A 364 -3.97 -0.33 1.94
C HIS A 364 -4.83 0.85 2.41
N ASP A 365 -4.90 1.92 1.64
CA ASP A 365 -5.62 3.18 1.88
C ASP A 365 -6.83 3.37 0.95
N SER A 366 -7.29 2.30 0.28
CA SER A 366 -8.46 2.33 -0.60
C SER A 366 -9.61 1.44 -0.14
N ILE A 367 -10.83 1.84 -0.51
CA ILE A 367 -12.08 1.09 -0.38
C ILE A 367 -12.67 0.91 -1.77
N MET A 368 -12.95 -0.34 -2.14
CA MET A 368 -13.64 -0.68 -3.38
C MET A 368 -15.08 -1.10 -3.11
N VAL A 369 -16.00 -0.47 -3.83
CA VAL A 369 -17.43 -0.75 -3.81
C VAL A 369 -17.85 -1.26 -5.18
N GLU A 370 -18.66 -2.33 -5.20
CA GLU A 370 -19.40 -2.75 -6.38
C GLU A 370 -20.82 -2.19 -6.30
N CYS A 371 -21.29 -1.55 -7.37
CA CYS A 371 -22.62 -0.97 -7.43
C CYS A 371 -23.21 -1.01 -8.85
N PRO A 372 -24.55 -0.96 -9.01
CA PRO A 372 -25.19 -0.76 -10.30
C PRO A 372 -24.64 0.50 -11.01
N LEU A 373 -24.42 0.40 -12.32
CA LEU A 373 -23.84 1.51 -13.13
C LEU A 373 -24.57 2.85 -12.90
N GLN A 374 -25.88 2.83 -12.78
CA GLN A 374 -26.71 4.01 -12.54
C GLN A 374 -26.45 4.68 -11.19
N ASN A 375 -25.87 3.97 -10.22
CA ASN A 375 -25.56 4.46 -8.88
C ASN A 375 -24.11 4.95 -8.75
N ALA A 376 -23.26 4.73 -9.76
CA ALA A 376 -21.83 4.94 -9.68
C ALA A 376 -21.44 6.37 -9.24
N GLU A 377 -22.09 7.40 -9.79
CA GLU A 377 -21.81 8.79 -9.43
C GLU A 377 -22.23 9.12 -7.99
N ILE A 378 -23.38 8.60 -7.54
CA ILE A 378 -23.88 8.82 -6.16
C ILE A 378 -22.94 8.13 -5.19
N VAL A 379 -22.55 6.88 -5.45
CA VAL A 379 -21.60 6.11 -4.64
C VAL A 379 -20.24 6.80 -4.62
N SER A 380 -19.76 7.29 -5.75
CA SER A 380 -18.49 8.03 -5.85
C SER A 380 -18.49 9.27 -4.95
N LYS A 381 -19.51 10.12 -5.04
CA LYS A 381 -19.65 11.32 -4.20
C LYS A 381 -19.77 10.96 -2.72
N MET A 382 -20.56 9.93 -2.39
CA MET A 382 -20.73 9.43 -1.03
C MET A 382 -19.41 8.94 -0.43
N LEU A 383 -18.59 8.21 -1.21
CA LEU A 383 -17.27 7.73 -0.77
C LEU A 383 -16.33 8.91 -0.47
N VAL A 384 -16.19 9.87 -1.39
CA VAL A 384 -15.36 11.07 -1.20
C VAL A 384 -15.79 11.79 0.08
N GLU A 385 -17.07 12.15 0.18
CA GLU A 385 -17.60 12.90 1.33
C GLU A 385 -17.39 12.15 2.66
N THR A 386 -17.62 10.83 2.68
CA THR A 386 -17.47 10.03 3.89
C THR A 386 -16.02 9.92 4.32
N MET A 387 -15.14 9.58 3.38
CA MET A 387 -13.73 9.33 3.68
C MET A 387 -12.98 10.62 4.00
N GLU A 388 -13.20 11.71 3.25
CA GLU A 388 -12.56 13.00 3.52
C GLU A 388 -12.94 13.60 4.88
N ASN A 389 -14.17 13.33 5.35
CA ASN A 389 -14.69 13.85 6.61
C ASN A 389 -14.69 12.82 7.75
N ILE A 390 -13.95 11.73 7.62
CA ILE A 390 -13.99 10.66 8.63
C ILE A 390 -13.51 11.10 10.02
N TYR A 391 -12.59 12.05 10.10
CA TYR A 391 -12.08 12.56 11.36
C TYR A 391 -11.67 14.04 11.25
N PRO A 392 -12.62 15.00 11.23
CA PRO A 392 -12.34 16.43 11.03
C PRO A 392 -11.41 17.04 12.08
N GLN A 393 -11.34 16.43 13.28
CA GLN A 393 -10.48 16.87 14.38
C GLN A 393 -8.99 16.76 14.08
N LEU A 394 -8.59 16.07 12.99
CA LEU A 394 -7.20 16.07 12.52
C LEU A 394 -6.70 17.46 12.14
N GLY A 395 -7.60 18.38 11.74
CA GLY A 395 -7.21 19.72 11.30
C GLY A 395 -6.46 19.76 9.96
N ILE A 396 -6.46 18.66 9.22
CA ILE A 396 -5.89 18.54 7.88
C ILE A 396 -6.93 17.95 6.94
N LYS A 397 -6.96 18.45 5.71
CA LYS A 397 -7.79 17.90 4.65
C LYS A 397 -7.29 16.49 4.27
N LEU A 398 -8.17 15.50 4.36
CA LEU A 398 -7.93 14.17 3.82
C LEU A 398 -8.49 14.16 2.38
N LYS A 399 -7.60 14.04 1.40
CA LYS A 399 -8.01 14.03 -0.01
C LYS A 399 -8.22 12.61 -0.49
N VAL A 400 -9.31 12.38 -1.21
CA VAL A 400 -9.70 11.08 -1.77
C VAL A 400 -9.80 11.18 -3.28
N ASP A 401 -9.08 10.32 -3.98
CA ASP A 401 -9.17 10.15 -5.42
C ASP A 401 -10.12 8.98 -5.72
N VAL A 402 -11.10 9.18 -6.63
CA VAL A 402 -12.07 8.15 -6.98
C VAL A 402 -11.96 7.79 -8.45
N LYS A 403 -12.06 6.49 -8.74
CA LYS A 403 -12.15 5.96 -10.09
C LYS A 403 -13.33 5.01 -10.22
N ILE A 404 -13.93 5.00 -11.41
CA ILE A 404 -15.00 4.09 -11.79
C ILE A 404 -14.51 3.24 -12.96
N GLY A 405 -14.75 1.94 -12.92
CA GLY A 405 -14.28 1.03 -13.98
C GLY A 405 -15.13 -0.22 -14.11
N ASN A 406 -14.99 -0.88 -15.26
CA ASN A 406 -15.67 -2.13 -15.60
C ASN A 406 -14.85 -3.36 -15.20
N ASN A 407 -13.65 -3.16 -14.71
CA ASN A 407 -12.75 -4.16 -14.15
C ASN A 407 -11.81 -3.52 -13.13
N TRP A 408 -11.12 -4.35 -12.36
CA TRP A 408 -10.21 -3.84 -11.33
C TRP A 408 -8.96 -3.14 -11.89
N GLY A 409 -8.53 -3.42 -13.11
CA GLY A 409 -7.37 -2.76 -13.71
C GLY A 409 -7.62 -1.30 -14.10
N GLU A 410 -8.89 -0.89 -14.23
CA GLU A 410 -9.31 0.47 -14.57
C GLU A 410 -9.41 1.40 -13.34
N VAL A 411 -9.44 0.86 -12.13
CA VAL A 411 -9.71 1.59 -10.87
C VAL A 411 -8.53 1.63 -9.90
#